data_86d553c94a0d757ae77a41b7d0d6ee28
#
_entry.id   86d553c94a0d757ae77a41b7d0d6ee28
#
_cell.length_a   1.000
_cell.length_b   1.000
_cell.length_c   1.000
_cell.angle_alpha   90.00
_cell.angle_beta   90.00
_cell.angle_gamma   90.00
#
_symmetry.space_group_name_H-M   'P 1'
#
loop_
_entity.id
_entity.type
_entity.pdbx_description
1 polymer ?
#
loop_
_entity_poly.entity_id
_entity_poly.type
_entity_poly.pdbx_seq_one_letter_code
_entity_poly.pdbx_strand_id
1 'polypeptide(L)'
;MRKHGEKTYPHECCGFLLGTREGETNVLSEVHAAENERQESRETRYLITPEQYKRADAYARSRGLGVIGYYHSHPDHPAAPSGYDLDHSCWPGESYIIVAVEQGKSAALNSFTKPDYTQFEQEEILVED
;
A
#
# COMPACT_ATOMS: atom_id res chain seq x y z
N MET A 1 6.25 6.05 -3.96
CA MET A 1 5.70 4.70 -4.26
C MET A 1 6.18 4.16 -5.60
N ARG A 2 6.06 4.94 -6.67
CA ARG A 2 6.47 4.49 -8.01
C ARG A 2 7.94 4.09 -8.09
N LYS A 3 8.82 4.92 -7.56
CA LYS A 3 10.27 4.64 -7.56
C LYS A 3 10.61 3.39 -6.75
N HIS A 4 9.90 3.17 -5.63
CA HIS A 4 10.10 1.98 -4.81
C HIS A 4 9.73 0.72 -5.60
N GLY A 5 8.59 0.73 -6.30
CA GLY A 5 8.19 -0.39 -7.14
C GLY A 5 9.16 -0.69 -8.27
N GLU A 6 9.70 0.36 -8.89
CA GLU A 6 10.71 0.19 -9.95
C GLU A 6 12.01 -0.39 -9.40
N LYS A 7 12.42 0.06 -8.22
CA LYS A 7 13.65 -0.41 -7.57
C LYS A 7 13.60 -1.88 -7.19
N THR A 8 12.46 -2.37 -6.72
CA THR A 8 12.33 -3.76 -6.27
C THR A 8 11.98 -4.74 -7.38
N TYR A 9 11.56 -4.23 -8.54
CA TYR A 9 11.18 -5.09 -9.66
C TYR A 9 12.26 -6.16 -9.93
N PRO A 10 11.96 -7.43 -10.15
CA PRO A 10 10.62 -8.02 -10.36
C PRO A 10 9.89 -8.46 -9.08
N HIS A 11 10.32 -8.02 -7.92
CA HIS A 11 9.67 -8.33 -6.66
C HIS A 11 8.67 -7.25 -6.28
N GLU A 12 7.61 -7.60 -5.56
CA GLU A 12 6.67 -6.63 -5.01
C GLU A 12 7.36 -5.78 -3.95
N CYS A 13 7.17 -4.46 -4.02
CA CYS A 13 7.49 -3.58 -2.91
C CYS A 13 6.27 -3.43 -2.02
N CYS A 14 6.46 -2.95 -0.81
CA CYS A 14 5.39 -2.64 0.12
C CYS A 14 5.79 -1.51 1.05
N GLY A 15 4.78 -0.93 1.71
CA GLY A 15 5.02 0.14 2.66
C GLY A 15 3.73 0.66 3.27
N PHE A 16 3.88 1.72 4.05
CA PHE A 16 2.81 2.32 4.83
C PHE A 16 2.46 3.70 4.31
N LEU A 17 1.19 4.03 4.38
CA LEU A 17 0.68 5.36 4.10
C LEU A 17 0.48 6.06 5.45
N LEU A 18 1.13 7.20 5.64
CA LEU A 18 1.06 7.96 6.88
C LEU A 18 0.33 9.29 6.62
N GLY A 19 -0.62 9.59 7.48
CA GLY A 19 -1.42 10.80 7.32
C GLY A 19 -2.46 10.94 8.40
N THR A 20 -3.54 11.63 8.05
CA THR A 20 -4.66 11.88 8.94
C THR A 20 -5.96 11.48 8.27
N ARG A 21 -6.98 11.24 9.08
CA ARG A 21 -8.31 10.98 8.57
C ARG A 21 -9.20 12.17 8.88
N GLU A 22 -9.75 12.77 7.83
CA GLU A 22 -10.65 13.93 7.94
C GLU A 22 -12.03 13.51 7.43
N GLY A 23 -12.95 13.21 8.37
CA GLY A 23 -14.24 12.62 8.03
C GLY A 23 -14.04 11.23 7.42
N GLU A 24 -14.47 11.04 6.18
CA GLU A 24 -14.29 9.79 5.44
C GLU A 24 -13.10 9.84 4.47
N THR A 25 -12.32 10.93 4.51
CA THR A 25 -11.18 11.12 3.61
C THR A 25 -9.88 10.82 4.32
N ASN A 26 -9.06 9.96 3.73
CA ASN A 26 -7.69 9.72 4.17
C ASN A 26 -6.79 10.75 3.48
N VAL A 27 -6.06 11.53 4.28
CA VAL A 27 -5.14 12.57 3.78
C VAL A 27 -3.71 12.06 3.95
N LEU A 28 -3.09 11.71 2.82
CA LEU A 28 -1.73 11.19 2.79
C LEU A 28 -0.72 12.31 2.92
N SER A 29 0.19 12.22 3.88
CA SER A 29 1.27 13.19 4.09
C SER A 29 2.64 12.60 3.81
N GLU A 30 2.90 11.36 4.20
CA GLU A 30 4.19 10.71 4.02
C GLU A 30 4.00 9.23 3.65
N VAL A 31 5.00 8.69 2.98
CA VAL A 31 5.09 7.27 2.65
C VAL A 31 6.29 6.69 3.40
N HIS A 32 6.08 5.56 4.07
CA HIS A 32 7.13 4.88 4.83
C HIS A 32 7.37 3.50 4.20
N ALA A 33 8.47 3.39 3.46
CA ALA A 33 8.81 2.14 2.79
C ALA A 33 9.11 1.02 3.79
N ALA A 34 8.69 -0.19 3.47
CA ALA A 34 9.00 -1.38 4.25
C ALA A 34 9.71 -2.40 3.36
N GLU A 35 10.47 -3.30 3.97
CA GLU A 35 11.02 -4.42 3.24
C GLU A 35 9.97 -5.52 3.12
N ASN A 36 9.94 -6.17 1.96
CA ASN A 36 9.09 -7.34 1.78
C ASN A 36 9.73 -8.52 2.51
N GLU A 37 9.16 -8.89 3.66
CA GLU A 37 9.67 -9.98 4.50
C GLU A 37 9.28 -11.36 4.00
N ARG A 38 8.62 -11.46 2.86
CA ARG A 38 8.26 -12.73 2.24
C ARG A 38 9.51 -13.47 1.81
N GLN A 39 9.62 -14.76 2.15
CA GLN A 39 10.78 -15.58 1.79
C GLN A 39 10.65 -16.19 0.39
N GLU A 40 9.44 -16.33 -0.12
CA GLU A 40 9.15 -16.92 -1.42
C GLU A 40 8.00 -16.18 -2.11
N SER A 41 7.87 -16.35 -3.40
CA SER A 41 6.80 -15.73 -4.20
C SER A 41 6.79 -14.19 -4.14
N ARG A 42 7.95 -13.57 -4.02
CA ARG A 42 8.08 -12.10 -3.90
C ARG A 42 7.62 -11.35 -5.16
N GLU A 43 7.55 -12.03 -6.30
CA GLU A 43 7.07 -11.45 -7.56
C GLU A 43 5.56 -11.21 -7.56
N THR A 44 4.82 -11.93 -6.70
CA THR A 44 3.36 -11.86 -6.66
C THR A 44 2.79 -11.64 -5.27
N ARG A 45 3.63 -11.57 -4.25
CA ARG A 45 3.21 -11.47 -2.85
C ARG A 45 4.19 -10.66 -2.02
N TYR A 46 3.67 -10.07 -0.95
CA TYR A 46 4.48 -9.34 0.03
C TYR A 46 4.03 -9.69 1.43
N LEU A 47 4.91 -9.40 2.40
CA LEU A 47 4.62 -9.60 3.81
C LEU A 47 5.14 -8.40 4.61
N ILE A 48 4.24 -7.79 5.37
CA ILE A 48 4.57 -6.77 6.37
C ILE A 48 4.36 -7.41 7.75
N THR A 49 5.39 -7.38 8.58
CA THR A 49 5.33 -7.99 9.91
C THR A 49 4.73 -7.04 10.94
N PRO A 50 4.21 -7.57 12.08
CA PRO A 50 3.74 -6.72 13.17
C PRO A 50 4.83 -5.78 13.71
N GLU A 51 6.09 -6.20 13.67
CA GLU A 51 7.22 -5.37 14.12
C GLU A 51 7.44 -4.18 13.21
N GLN A 52 7.32 -4.39 11.89
CA GLN A 52 7.39 -3.29 10.92
C GLN A 52 6.24 -2.31 11.13
N TYR A 53 5.03 -2.81 11.38
CA TYR A 53 3.88 -1.97 11.69
C TYR A 53 4.12 -1.13 12.93
N LYS A 54 4.62 -1.73 14.01
CA LYS A 54 4.91 -0.99 15.25
C LYS A 54 5.90 0.13 15.02
N ARG A 55 6.94 -0.10 14.24
CA ARG A 55 7.94 0.94 13.93
C ARG A 55 7.33 2.06 13.10
N ALA A 56 6.53 1.72 12.09
CA ALA A 56 5.86 2.72 11.27
C ALA A 56 4.85 3.54 12.07
N ASP A 57 4.09 2.89 12.94
CA ASP A 57 3.11 3.56 13.81
C ASP A 57 3.80 4.52 14.78
N ALA A 58 4.90 4.10 15.41
CA ALA A 58 5.66 4.95 16.30
C ALA A 58 6.26 6.17 15.57
N TYR A 59 6.80 5.96 14.39
CA TYR A 59 7.31 7.04 13.56
C TYR A 59 6.18 8.02 13.18
N ALA A 60 5.04 7.50 12.74
CA ALA A 60 3.89 8.33 12.37
C ALA A 60 3.45 9.20 13.54
N ARG A 61 3.30 8.61 14.72
CA ARG A 61 2.89 9.33 15.93
C ARG A 61 3.88 10.44 16.30
N SER A 62 5.17 10.21 16.11
CA SER A 62 6.18 11.24 16.37
C SER A 62 6.03 12.45 15.45
N ARG A 63 5.35 12.29 14.32
CA ARG A 63 5.10 13.34 13.35
C ARG A 63 3.67 13.89 13.42
N GLY A 64 2.88 13.50 14.42
CA GLY A 64 1.48 13.88 14.53
C GLY A 64 0.57 13.20 13.51
N LEU A 65 0.99 12.06 12.99
CA LEU A 65 0.28 11.29 11.96
C LEU A 65 -0.12 9.92 12.48
N GLY A 66 -0.85 9.17 11.67
CA GLY A 66 -1.15 7.76 11.91
C GLY A 66 -0.95 6.95 10.64
N VAL A 67 -0.99 5.64 10.77
CA VAL A 67 -1.01 4.74 9.61
C VAL A 67 -2.44 4.73 9.08
N ILE A 68 -2.62 5.23 7.86
CA ILE A 68 -3.94 5.31 7.21
C ILE A 68 -4.12 4.28 6.10
N GLY A 69 -3.09 3.50 5.82
CA GLY A 69 -3.18 2.47 4.80
C GLY A 69 -1.82 1.91 4.42
N TYR A 70 -1.83 1.19 3.32
CA TYR A 70 -0.67 0.44 2.82
C TYR A 70 -0.54 0.60 1.32
N TYR A 71 0.66 0.41 0.80
CA TYR A 71 0.86 0.31 -0.63
C TYR A 71 1.71 -0.91 -0.97
N HIS A 72 1.52 -1.42 -2.18
CA HIS A 72 2.40 -2.44 -2.75
C HIS A 72 2.41 -2.31 -4.27
N SER A 73 3.37 -2.97 -4.90
CA SER A 73 3.47 -2.98 -6.35
C SER A 73 3.02 -4.32 -6.91
N HIS A 74 2.52 -4.28 -8.16
CA HIS A 74 2.18 -5.47 -8.95
C HIS A 74 3.13 -5.54 -10.14
N PRO A 75 4.25 -6.30 -10.05
CA PRO A 75 5.15 -6.46 -11.19
C PRO A 75 4.45 -7.20 -12.33
N ASP A 76 4.36 -6.53 -13.48
CA ASP A 76 3.76 -7.06 -14.72
C ASP A 76 2.30 -7.52 -14.59
N HIS A 77 1.56 -6.93 -13.62
CA HIS A 77 0.14 -7.17 -13.40
C HIS A 77 -0.61 -5.85 -13.26
N PRO A 78 -1.93 -5.83 -13.52
CA PRO A 78 -2.73 -4.62 -13.37
C PRO A 78 -2.71 -4.07 -11.94
N ALA A 79 -2.92 -2.75 -11.81
CA ALA A 79 -3.02 -2.07 -10.51
C ALA A 79 -4.42 -2.26 -9.92
N ALA A 80 -4.78 -3.53 -9.66
CA ALA A 80 -6.06 -3.92 -9.09
C ALA A 80 -5.83 -5.06 -8.09
N PRO A 81 -6.65 -5.17 -7.02
CA PRO A 81 -6.46 -6.20 -6.01
C PRO A 81 -6.55 -7.60 -6.58
N SER A 82 -5.64 -8.47 -6.15
CA SER A 82 -5.70 -9.90 -6.44
C SER A 82 -6.58 -10.61 -5.41
N GLY A 83 -6.90 -11.88 -5.65
CA GLY A 83 -7.58 -12.71 -4.65
C GLY A 83 -6.77 -12.83 -3.37
N TYR A 84 -5.44 -12.91 -3.49
CA TYR A 84 -4.54 -12.93 -2.34
C TYR A 84 -4.61 -11.62 -1.55
N ASP A 85 -4.65 -10.48 -2.24
CA ASP A 85 -4.79 -9.17 -1.59
C ASP A 85 -6.11 -9.10 -0.80
N LEU A 86 -7.19 -9.58 -1.39
CA LEU A 86 -8.50 -9.59 -0.73
C LEU A 86 -8.49 -10.41 0.55
N ASP A 87 -7.88 -11.59 0.52
CA ASP A 87 -7.83 -12.51 1.66
C ASP A 87 -6.92 -12.01 2.78
N HIS A 88 -5.89 -11.22 2.45
CA HIS A 88 -4.84 -10.82 3.39
C HIS A 88 -4.90 -9.36 3.81
N SER A 89 -5.86 -8.59 3.30
CA SER A 89 -6.10 -7.21 3.73
C SER A 89 -7.11 -7.19 4.86
N CYS A 90 -6.73 -6.65 6.00
CA CYS A 90 -7.45 -6.88 7.25
C CYS A 90 -8.27 -5.69 7.77
N TRP A 91 -8.07 -4.47 7.27
CA TRP A 91 -8.57 -3.27 7.96
C TRP A 91 -9.54 -2.46 7.10
N PRO A 92 -10.86 -2.51 7.38
CA PRO A 92 -11.82 -1.62 6.74
C PRO A 92 -11.51 -0.16 7.04
N GLY A 93 -11.75 0.71 6.06
CA GLY A 93 -11.54 2.15 6.20
C GLY A 93 -10.14 2.63 5.88
N GLU A 94 -9.16 1.74 5.76
CA GLU A 94 -7.82 2.11 5.33
C GLU A 94 -7.72 2.13 3.81
N SER A 95 -6.77 2.90 3.29
CA SER A 95 -6.49 2.97 1.85
C SER A 95 -5.44 1.95 1.47
N TYR A 96 -5.66 1.26 0.35
CA TYR A 96 -4.72 0.29 -0.21
C TYR A 96 -4.34 0.75 -1.61
N ILE A 97 -3.11 1.23 -1.77
CA ILE A 97 -2.62 1.71 -3.05
C ILE A 97 -1.83 0.60 -3.73
N ILE A 98 -2.14 0.36 -5.00
CA ILE A 98 -1.47 -0.62 -5.83
C ILE A 98 -0.83 0.10 -7.01
N VAL A 99 0.47 -0.14 -7.21
CA VAL A 99 1.24 0.42 -8.34
C VAL A 99 1.58 -0.70 -9.29
N ALA A 100 1.10 -0.60 -10.52
CA ALA A 100 1.53 -1.53 -11.57
C ALA A 100 2.93 -1.15 -12.01
N VAL A 101 3.83 -2.13 -12.12
CA VAL A 101 5.19 -1.94 -12.63
C VAL A 101 5.38 -2.86 -13.83
N GLU A 102 5.38 -2.28 -15.02
CA GLU A 102 5.48 -3.01 -16.28
C GLU A 102 6.92 -3.01 -16.77
N GLN A 103 7.55 -4.17 -16.77
CA GLN A 103 8.94 -4.35 -17.20
C GLN A 103 9.89 -3.31 -16.61
N GLY A 104 9.75 -3.09 -15.29
CA GLY A 104 10.61 -2.18 -14.54
C GLY A 104 10.19 -0.71 -14.54
N LYS A 105 9.08 -0.36 -15.20
CA LYS A 105 8.58 1.03 -15.24
C LYS A 105 7.20 1.12 -14.60
N SER A 106 7.02 2.09 -13.70
CA SER A 106 5.72 2.33 -13.09
C SER A 106 4.69 2.74 -14.14
N ALA A 107 3.50 2.18 -14.02
CA ALA A 107 2.38 2.45 -14.92
C ALA A 107 1.18 2.97 -14.11
N ALA A 108 0.04 2.29 -14.12
CA ALA A 108 -1.12 2.72 -13.35
C ALA A 108 -0.87 2.69 -11.85
N LEU A 109 -1.48 3.60 -11.12
CA LEU A 109 -1.49 3.65 -9.67
C LEU A 109 -2.92 3.94 -9.23
N ASN A 110 -3.51 3.03 -8.48
CA ASN A 110 -4.89 3.13 -8.02
C ASN A 110 -4.98 2.91 -6.52
N SER A 111 -5.98 3.53 -5.89
CA SER A 111 -6.27 3.33 -4.48
C SER A 111 -7.60 2.62 -4.31
N PHE A 112 -7.67 1.74 -3.31
CA PHE A 112 -8.84 0.95 -3.00
C PHE A 112 -9.14 1.03 -1.52
N THR A 113 -10.43 0.98 -1.17
CA THR A 113 -10.86 0.79 0.20
C THR A 113 -11.58 -0.53 0.30
N LYS A 114 -11.65 -1.05 1.51
CA LYS A 114 -12.39 -2.28 1.80
C LYS A 114 -13.46 -1.92 2.81
N PRO A 115 -14.66 -1.50 2.35
CA PRO A 115 -15.70 -1.01 3.27
C PRO A 115 -16.19 -2.08 4.24
N ASP A 116 -16.08 -3.33 3.86
CA ASP A 116 -16.31 -4.48 4.72
C ASP A 116 -15.23 -5.53 4.44
N TYR A 117 -15.36 -6.73 4.98
CA TYR A 117 -14.35 -7.77 4.83
C TYR A 117 -14.49 -8.61 3.55
N THR A 118 -15.41 -8.24 2.65
CA THR A 118 -15.77 -9.08 1.50
C THR A 118 -15.17 -8.64 0.18
N GLN A 119 -15.00 -7.34 -0.04
CA GLN A 119 -14.53 -6.85 -1.34
C GLN A 119 -13.87 -5.48 -1.24
N PHE A 120 -13.03 -5.18 -2.23
CA PHE A 120 -12.45 -3.86 -2.43
C PHE A 120 -13.35 -2.99 -3.29
N GLU A 121 -13.29 -1.67 -3.06
CA GLU A 121 -13.87 -0.65 -3.92
C GLU A 121 -12.79 0.35 -4.28
N GLN A 122 -12.73 0.73 -5.55
CA GLN A 122 -11.78 1.75 -5.99
C GLN A 122 -12.21 3.12 -5.46
N GLU A 123 -11.25 3.87 -4.92
CA GLU A 123 -11.49 5.24 -4.47
C GLU A 123 -10.73 6.23 -5.35
N GLU A 124 -11.25 7.45 -5.43
CA GLU A 124 -10.63 8.52 -6.18
C GLU A 124 -9.39 9.04 -5.44
N ILE A 125 -8.33 9.31 -6.19
CA ILE A 125 -7.13 9.95 -5.67
C ILE A 125 -7.11 11.39 -6.17
N LEU A 126 -7.09 12.34 -5.22
CA LEU A 126 -6.94 13.76 -5.51
C LEU A 126 -5.54 14.18 -5.07
N VAL A 127 -4.82 14.83 -5.98
CA VAL A 127 -3.47 15.32 -5.70
C VAL A 127 -3.53 16.80 -5.42
N GLU A 128 -3.06 17.20 -4.25
CA GLU A 128 -2.99 18.61 -3.88
C GLU A 128 -1.58 19.15 -4.11
N ASP A 129 -1.53 20.38 -4.62
CA ASP A 129 -0.25 21.07 -4.85
C ASP A 129 0.29 21.73 -3.59
#